data_46073fd6845b11e011e6e097c4869f75
#
_entry.id   46073fd6845b11e011e6e097c4869f75
#
_cell.length_a   1.000
_cell.length_b   1.000
_cell.length_c   1.000
_cell.angle_alpha   90.00
_cell.angle_beta   90.00
_cell.angle_gamma   90.00
#
_symmetry.space_group_name_H-M   'P 1'
#
loop_
_entity.id
_entity.type
_entity.pdbx_description
1 polymer ?
#
loop_
_entity_poly.entity_id
_entity_poly.type
_entity_poly.pdbx_seq_one_letter_code
_entity_poly.pdbx_strand_id
1 'polypeptide(L)'
;MLWRYVKAQGMVLLCGGLVGPIFLGVYFATGQSDLMRWMFWVGVLVTAVDVLAALAIVGYGAKAQAKSDQLEAHGVLGLAQIIGMAETNTRINDRPVVRLNLRISGPGIATFDAEDRVIADVTRLAMLTARRLAVLVDPATGEFQIDWERTALINGQVPATFSIAEDNTTYDLSGQAEPLMEILQILKANGIGMNSMVDLRNNPGARAQVQAVVRRAAAQQAAPQAPPAAAYPPAPAGVYPPPIPEPSTAQRLQELETLRATGAISDDEYADKRRQIIAEL
;
A
#
# COMPACT_ATOMS: atom_id res chain seq x y z
N MET A 1 -5.30 11.49 -27.88
CA MET A 1 -5.87 10.20 -28.31
C MET A 1 -5.05 9.54 -29.41
N LEU A 2 -4.73 10.20 -30.50
CA LEU A 2 -4.01 9.60 -31.64
C LEU A 2 -2.69 8.93 -31.25
N TRP A 3 -1.84 9.57 -30.43
CA TRP A 3 -0.56 9.02 -29.99
C TRP A 3 -0.70 7.74 -29.13
N ARG A 4 -1.74 7.66 -28.30
CA ARG A 4 -2.04 6.45 -27.50
C ARG A 4 -2.49 5.28 -28.40
N TYR A 5 -3.28 5.58 -29.43
CA TYR A 5 -3.66 4.60 -30.44
C TYR A 5 -2.44 4.10 -31.23
N VAL A 6 -1.59 4.99 -31.70
CA VAL A 6 -0.35 4.63 -32.43
C VAL A 6 0.55 3.72 -31.57
N LYS A 7 0.69 4.03 -30.28
CA LYS A 7 1.46 3.20 -29.35
C LYS A 7 0.84 1.83 -29.12
N ALA A 8 -0.48 1.76 -28.94
CA ALA A 8 -1.21 0.50 -28.79
C ALA A 8 -1.16 -0.34 -30.08
N GLN A 9 -1.36 0.29 -31.24
CA GLN A 9 -1.23 -0.35 -32.53
C GLN A 9 0.19 -0.88 -32.78
N GLY A 10 1.23 -0.12 -32.41
CA GLY A 10 2.62 -0.57 -32.48
C GLY A 10 2.88 -1.79 -31.61
N MET A 11 2.28 -1.84 -30.42
CA MET A 11 2.40 -2.99 -29.51
C MET A 11 1.70 -4.23 -30.09
N VAL A 12 0.50 -4.09 -30.65
CA VAL A 12 -0.23 -5.18 -31.30
C VAL A 12 0.54 -5.71 -32.52
N LEU A 13 1.08 -4.81 -33.34
CA LEU A 13 1.92 -5.18 -34.50
C LEU A 13 3.18 -5.96 -34.10
N LEU A 14 3.84 -5.56 -33.00
CA LEU A 14 5.00 -6.27 -32.47
C LEU A 14 4.65 -7.66 -31.89
N CYS A 15 3.44 -7.82 -31.36
CA CYS A 15 2.98 -9.11 -30.81
C CYS A 15 2.45 -10.12 -31.85
N GLY A 16 2.60 -9.84 -33.14
CA GLY A 16 2.16 -10.73 -34.21
C GLY A 16 1.18 -10.12 -35.21
N GLY A 17 0.73 -8.90 -34.97
CA GLY A 17 -0.21 -8.19 -35.85
C GLY A 17 0.32 -7.85 -37.25
N LEU A 18 1.61 -8.08 -37.50
CA LEU A 18 2.21 -7.96 -38.86
C LEU A 18 1.75 -9.05 -39.83
N VAL A 19 1.24 -10.18 -39.34
CA VAL A 19 0.82 -11.31 -40.18
C VAL A 19 -0.30 -10.90 -41.17
N GLY A 20 -1.27 -10.13 -40.69
CA GLY A 20 -2.37 -9.63 -41.54
C GLY A 20 -1.88 -8.76 -42.71
N PRO A 21 -1.17 -7.65 -42.43
CA PRO A 21 -0.58 -6.81 -43.46
C PRO A 21 0.38 -7.54 -44.41
N ILE A 22 1.18 -8.50 -43.92
CA ILE A 22 2.08 -9.31 -44.75
C ILE A 22 1.29 -10.18 -45.70
N PHE A 23 0.24 -10.85 -45.25
CA PHE A 23 -0.62 -11.68 -46.12
C PHE A 23 -1.28 -10.86 -47.21
N LEU A 24 -1.76 -9.66 -46.88
CA LEU A 24 -2.30 -8.73 -47.87
C LEU A 24 -1.23 -8.28 -48.86
N GLY A 25 -0.04 -7.93 -48.38
CA GLY A 25 1.09 -7.53 -49.20
C GLY A 25 1.51 -8.63 -50.20
N VAL A 26 1.63 -9.89 -49.74
CA VAL A 26 1.95 -11.04 -50.59
C VAL A 26 0.86 -11.27 -51.62
N TYR A 27 -0.41 -11.22 -51.24
CA TYR A 27 -1.53 -11.39 -52.16
C TYR A 27 -1.51 -10.35 -53.30
N PHE A 28 -1.28 -9.09 -53.00
CA PHE A 28 -1.17 -8.03 -54.01
C PHE A 28 0.11 -8.15 -54.85
N ALA A 29 1.24 -8.54 -54.26
CA ALA A 29 2.50 -8.70 -54.98
C ALA A 29 2.49 -9.87 -55.97
N THR A 30 1.69 -10.91 -55.70
CA THR A 30 1.55 -12.09 -56.57
C THR A 30 0.50 -11.93 -57.64
N GLY A 31 0.01 -10.70 -57.88
CA GLY A 31 -0.94 -10.41 -58.97
C GLY A 31 -2.36 -10.90 -58.71
N GLN A 32 -2.77 -11.02 -57.43
CA GLN A 32 -4.14 -11.35 -57.03
C GLN A 32 -4.64 -12.73 -57.59
N SER A 33 -3.74 -13.72 -57.59
CA SER A 33 -4.06 -15.03 -58.12
C SER A 33 -5.18 -15.71 -57.30
N ASP A 34 -6.08 -16.44 -58.00
CA ASP A 34 -7.18 -17.15 -57.34
C ASP A 34 -6.70 -18.21 -56.36
N LEU A 35 -5.52 -18.79 -56.56
CA LEU A 35 -4.91 -19.75 -55.65
C LEU A 35 -4.58 -19.15 -54.29
N MET A 36 -4.29 -17.85 -54.22
CA MET A 36 -3.93 -17.14 -52.98
C MET A 36 -5.08 -16.30 -52.42
N ARG A 37 -6.29 -16.42 -52.93
CA ARG A 37 -7.48 -15.68 -52.49
C ARG A 37 -7.78 -15.87 -50.98
N TRP A 38 -7.44 -17.03 -50.43
CA TRP A 38 -7.55 -17.29 -49.00
C TRP A 38 -6.65 -16.35 -48.15
N MET A 39 -5.46 -15.99 -48.66
CA MET A 39 -4.56 -15.07 -47.98
C MET A 39 -5.16 -13.67 -47.85
N PHE A 40 -5.92 -13.24 -48.87
CA PHE A 40 -6.64 -11.97 -48.79
C PHE A 40 -7.63 -11.95 -47.63
N TRP A 41 -8.50 -12.97 -47.53
CA TRP A 41 -9.51 -13.03 -46.49
C TRP A 41 -8.92 -13.20 -45.10
N VAL A 42 -7.91 -14.02 -44.94
CA VAL A 42 -7.20 -14.19 -43.69
C VAL A 42 -6.46 -12.90 -43.31
N GLY A 43 -5.80 -12.25 -44.26
CA GLY A 43 -5.11 -10.98 -44.03
C GLY A 43 -6.05 -9.88 -43.60
N VAL A 44 -7.22 -9.75 -44.23
CA VAL A 44 -8.29 -8.80 -43.84
C VAL A 44 -8.79 -9.12 -42.42
N LEU A 45 -9.10 -10.39 -42.14
CA LEU A 45 -9.63 -10.83 -40.85
C LEU A 45 -8.64 -10.50 -39.73
N VAL A 46 -7.37 -10.91 -39.88
CA VAL A 46 -6.33 -10.67 -38.86
C VAL A 46 -6.14 -9.17 -38.64
N THR A 47 -6.01 -8.40 -39.71
CA THR A 47 -5.86 -6.93 -39.62
C THR A 47 -7.05 -6.28 -38.90
N ALA A 48 -8.28 -6.73 -39.18
CA ALA A 48 -9.48 -6.22 -38.53
C ALA A 48 -9.49 -6.55 -37.02
N VAL A 49 -9.12 -7.79 -36.67
CA VAL A 49 -9.00 -8.20 -35.25
C VAL A 49 -7.94 -7.37 -34.53
N ASP A 50 -6.78 -7.13 -35.13
CA ASP A 50 -5.71 -6.33 -34.58
C ASP A 50 -6.14 -4.88 -34.31
N VAL A 51 -6.86 -4.25 -35.25
CA VAL A 51 -7.40 -2.90 -35.09
C VAL A 51 -8.43 -2.88 -33.95
N LEU A 52 -9.33 -3.85 -33.88
CA LEU A 52 -10.33 -3.95 -32.84
C LEU A 52 -9.67 -4.16 -31.46
N ALA A 53 -8.65 -5.01 -31.38
CA ALA A 53 -7.89 -5.23 -30.16
C ALA A 53 -7.18 -3.94 -29.70
N ALA A 54 -6.52 -3.21 -30.60
CA ALA A 54 -5.90 -1.92 -30.28
C ALA A 54 -6.91 -0.89 -29.80
N LEU A 55 -8.08 -0.79 -30.42
CA LEU A 55 -9.17 0.10 -29.98
C LEU A 55 -9.70 -0.29 -28.61
N ALA A 56 -9.86 -1.58 -28.33
CA ALA A 56 -10.30 -2.07 -27.03
C ALA A 56 -9.29 -1.71 -25.93
N ILE A 57 -7.98 -1.92 -26.18
CA ILE A 57 -6.91 -1.57 -25.22
C ILE A 57 -6.91 -0.06 -24.93
N VAL A 58 -7.02 0.79 -25.96
CA VAL A 58 -7.08 2.25 -25.80
C VAL A 58 -8.33 2.66 -25.04
N GLY A 59 -9.48 2.08 -25.37
CA GLY A 59 -10.75 2.38 -24.71
C GLY A 59 -10.76 2.00 -23.24
N TYR A 60 -10.24 0.81 -22.91
CA TYR A 60 -10.12 0.36 -21.53
C TYR A 60 -9.15 1.24 -20.73
N GLY A 61 -7.97 1.51 -21.28
CA GLY A 61 -6.99 2.40 -20.63
C GLY A 61 -7.49 3.84 -20.47
N ALA A 62 -8.30 4.35 -21.41
CA ALA A 62 -8.89 5.69 -21.29
C ALA A 62 -9.91 5.77 -20.15
N LYS A 63 -10.77 4.74 -20.00
CA LYS A 63 -11.73 4.68 -18.88
C LYS A 63 -11.04 4.58 -17.52
N ALA A 64 -10.03 3.72 -17.40
CA ALA A 64 -9.27 3.58 -16.17
C ALA A 64 -8.57 4.91 -15.78
N GLN A 65 -7.99 5.61 -16.76
CA GLN A 65 -7.36 6.90 -16.51
C GLN A 65 -8.38 7.97 -16.12
N ALA A 66 -9.51 8.06 -16.83
CA ALA A 66 -10.57 9.03 -16.51
C ALA A 66 -11.11 8.82 -15.09
N LYS A 67 -11.28 7.56 -14.67
CA LYS A 67 -11.67 7.22 -13.29
C LYS A 67 -10.60 7.69 -12.29
N SER A 68 -9.32 7.42 -12.55
CA SER A 68 -8.22 7.88 -11.69
C SER A 68 -8.18 9.40 -11.58
N ASP A 69 -8.28 10.11 -12.72
CA ASP A 69 -8.26 11.57 -12.77
C ASP A 69 -9.48 12.17 -12.02
N GLN A 70 -10.65 11.54 -12.13
CA GLN A 70 -11.85 11.95 -11.40
C GLN A 70 -11.69 11.77 -9.90
N LEU A 71 -11.21 10.60 -9.45
CA LEU A 71 -10.95 10.33 -8.03
C LEU A 71 -9.85 11.23 -7.47
N GLU A 72 -8.81 11.54 -8.26
CA GLU A 72 -7.79 12.50 -7.82
C GLU A 72 -8.34 13.92 -7.69
N ALA A 73 -9.22 14.36 -8.60
CA ALA A 73 -9.80 15.69 -8.56
C ALA A 73 -10.87 15.86 -7.49
N HIS A 74 -11.80 14.91 -7.36
CA HIS A 74 -13.01 15.06 -6.54
C HIS A 74 -13.13 14.04 -5.40
N GLY A 75 -12.36 12.96 -5.42
CA GLY A 75 -12.40 11.93 -4.41
C GLY A 75 -11.94 12.44 -3.05
N VAL A 76 -12.49 11.87 -1.99
CA VAL A 76 -12.08 12.11 -0.61
C VAL A 76 -10.98 11.12 -0.23
N LEU A 77 -9.96 11.60 0.46
CA LEU A 77 -8.89 10.75 0.94
C LEU A 77 -9.34 10.01 2.22
N GLY A 78 -9.40 8.70 2.15
CA GLY A 78 -9.75 7.81 3.24
C GLY A 78 -8.62 6.87 3.63
N LEU A 79 -8.77 6.22 4.77
CA LEU A 79 -7.91 5.14 5.25
C LEU A 79 -8.64 3.81 5.06
N ALA A 80 -8.02 2.88 4.37
CA ALA A 80 -8.47 1.51 4.25
C ALA A 80 -7.64 0.60 5.16
N GLN A 81 -8.32 -0.14 6.03
CA GLN A 81 -7.71 -1.17 6.86
C GLN A 81 -7.91 -2.54 6.20
N ILE A 82 -6.86 -3.31 6.02
CA ILE A 82 -6.94 -4.67 5.49
C ILE A 82 -7.44 -5.59 6.61
N ILE A 83 -8.70 -6.05 6.50
CA ILE A 83 -9.32 -6.98 7.43
C ILE A 83 -9.12 -8.44 7.04
N GLY A 84 -8.87 -8.71 5.76
CA GLY A 84 -8.55 -10.04 5.23
C GLY A 84 -7.68 -9.95 3.99
N MET A 85 -6.82 -10.95 3.82
CA MET A 85 -5.96 -11.09 2.65
C MET A 85 -5.90 -12.55 2.26
N ALA A 86 -6.14 -12.86 0.98
CA ALA A 86 -6.06 -14.21 0.45
C ALA A 86 -5.35 -14.22 -0.89
N GLU A 87 -4.42 -15.14 -1.08
CA GLU A 87 -3.80 -15.37 -2.37
C GLU A 87 -4.82 -16.01 -3.33
N THR A 88 -4.86 -15.54 -4.57
CA THR A 88 -5.67 -16.14 -5.63
C THR A 88 -4.81 -17.08 -6.46
N ASN A 89 -5.43 -18.02 -7.18
CA ASN A 89 -4.70 -18.91 -8.10
C ASN A 89 -4.21 -18.19 -9.38
N THR A 90 -4.35 -16.87 -9.45
CA THR A 90 -3.99 -16.07 -10.63
C THR A 90 -2.61 -15.45 -10.43
N ARG A 91 -1.76 -15.58 -11.43
CA ARG A 91 -0.47 -14.89 -11.52
C ARG A 91 -0.41 -14.05 -12.78
N ILE A 92 0.12 -12.85 -12.68
CA ILE A 92 0.35 -11.93 -13.79
C ILE A 92 1.84 -11.59 -13.84
N ASN A 93 2.53 -11.98 -14.88
CA ASN A 93 3.99 -11.86 -15.02
C ASN A 93 4.72 -12.47 -13.80
N ASP A 94 4.39 -13.71 -13.44
CA ASP A 94 4.93 -14.47 -12.31
C ASP A 94 4.67 -13.86 -10.92
N ARG A 95 3.88 -12.78 -10.84
CA ARG A 95 3.50 -12.14 -9.57
C ARG A 95 2.11 -12.61 -9.14
N PRO A 96 1.96 -13.00 -7.88
CA PRO A 96 0.66 -13.44 -7.38
C PRO A 96 -0.33 -12.27 -7.33
N VAL A 97 -1.59 -12.55 -7.68
CA VAL A 97 -2.71 -11.65 -7.44
C VAL A 97 -3.30 -11.98 -6.08
N VAL A 98 -3.38 -10.98 -5.21
CA VAL A 98 -3.91 -11.10 -3.86
C VAL A 98 -5.27 -10.40 -3.80
N ARG A 99 -6.25 -11.08 -3.21
CA ARG A 99 -7.55 -10.51 -2.86
C ARG A 99 -7.44 -9.85 -1.50
N LEU A 100 -7.89 -8.61 -1.42
CA LEU A 100 -7.90 -7.79 -0.21
C LEU A 100 -9.35 -7.54 0.20
N ASN A 101 -9.66 -7.81 1.46
CA ASN A 101 -10.89 -7.33 2.09
C ASN A 101 -10.52 -6.09 2.88
N LEU A 102 -11.13 -4.97 2.54
CA LEU A 102 -10.80 -3.65 3.04
C LEU A 102 -11.97 -3.09 3.84
N ARG A 103 -11.68 -2.47 4.98
CA ARG A 103 -12.61 -1.60 5.69
C ARG A 103 -12.17 -0.17 5.46
N ILE A 104 -12.98 0.59 4.75
CA ILE A 104 -12.68 1.95 4.32
C ILE A 104 -13.42 2.93 5.19
N SER A 105 -12.70 3.93 5.70
CA SER A 105 -13.23 5.03 6.49
C SER A 105 -12.53 6.34 6.13
N GLY A 106 -13.21 7.46 6.34
CA GLY A 106 -12.65 8.78 6.04
C GLY A 106 -13.60 9.91 6.39
N PRO A 107 -13.15 11.16 6.30
CA PRO A 107 -13.99 12.31 6.60
C PRO A 107 -15.14 12.41 5.59
N GLY A 108 -16.37 12.46 6.11
CA GLY A 108 -17.58 12.52 5.27
C GLY A 108 -17.94 11.23 4.55
N ILE A 109 -17.26 10.11 4.86
CA ILE A 109 -17.54 8.80 4.28
C ILE A 109 -18.05 7.88 5.40
N ALA A 110 -19.24 7.29 5.20
CA ALA A 110 -19.69 6.21 6.06
C ALA A 110 -18.74 5.01 5.90
N THR A 111 -18.34 4.40 7.02
CA THR A 111 -17.47 3.22 6.97
C THR A 111 -18.14 2.08 6.21
N PHE A 112 -17.44 1.51 5.23
CA PHE A 112 -17.93 0.39 4.44
C PHE A 112 -16.83 -0.63 4.18
N ASP A 113 -17.25 -1.87 3.93
CA ASP A 113 -16.34 -2.95 3.56
C ASP A 113 -16.34 -3.11 2.04
N ALA A 114 -15.15 -3.32 1.46
CA ALA A 114 -14.93 -3.47 0.03
C ALA A 114 -13.91 -4.57 -0.27
N GLU A 115 -13.96 -5.09 -1.48
CA GLU A 115 -12.99 -6.08 -1.98
C GLU A 115 -12.21 -5.50 -3.16
N ASP A 116 -10.91 -5.73 -3.19
CA ASP A 116 -10.06 -5.39 -4.34
C ASP A 116 -9.05 -6.51 -4.63
N ARG A 117 -8.50 -6.50 -5.84
CA ARG A 117 -7.48 -7.45 -6.30
C ARG A 117 -6.24 -6.72 -6.73
N VAL A 118 -5.13 -7.04 -6.10
CA VAL A 118 -3.85 -6.35 -6.29
C VAL A 118 -2.78 -7.33 -6.70
N ILE A 119 -1.94 -6.93 -7.65
CA ILE A 119 -0.71 -7.67 -7.96
C ILE A 119 0.27 -7.40 -6.83
N ALA A 120 0.65 -8.45 -6.08
CA ALA A 120 1.62 -8.35 -5.01
C ALA A 120 3.04 -8.44 -5.57
N ASP A 121 3.64 -7.28 -5.85
CA ASP A 121 5.07 -7.17 -6.05
C ASP A 121 5.79 -6.93 -4.71
N VAL A 122 7.11 -6.98 -4.70
CA VAL A 122 7.93 -6.86 -3.48
C VAL A 122 7.63 -5.55 -2.73
N THR A 123 7.49 -4.45 -3.45
CA THR A 123 7.21 -3.12 -2.87
C THR A 123 5.82 -3.08 -2.27
N ARG A 124 4.81 -3.58 -3.00
CA ARG A 124 3.42 -3.61 -2.52
C ARG A 124 3.23 -4.57 -1.35
N LEU A 125 3.95 -5.70 -1.35
CA LEU A 125 3.87 -6.67 -0.26
C LEU A 125 4.27 -6.03 1.09
N ALA A 126 5.31 -5.21 1.11
CA ALA A 126 5.70 -4.47 2.31
C ALA A 126 4.59 -3.52 2.79
N MET A 127 3.91 -2.81 1.86
CA MET A 127 2.78 -1.94 2.18
C MET A 127 1.56 -2.73 2.68
N LEU A 128 1.27 -3.88 2.05
CA LEU A 128 0.15 -4.75 2.45
C LEU A 128 0.36 -5.34 3.85
N THR A 129 1.61 -5.61 4.23
CA THR A 129 1.94 -6.13 5.58
C THR A 129 1.63 -5.11 6.67
N ALA A 130 1.73 -3.81 6.40
CA ALA A 130 1.37 -2.74 7.33
C ALA A 130 -0.15 -2.65 7.59
N ARG A 131 -0.97 -3.34 6.77
CA ARG A 131 -2.43 -3.42 6.86
C ARG A 131 -3.18 -2.09 6.80
N ARG A 132 -2.52 -1.00 6.40
CA ARG A 132 -3.09 0.34 6.24
C ARG A 132 -2.79 0.86 4.86
N LEU A 133 -3.82 1.27 4.13
CA LEU A 133 -3.71 1.78 2.77
C LEU A 133 -4.41 3.14 2.70
N ALA A 134 -3.79 4.09 2.01
CA ALA A 134 -4.47 5.31 1.62
C ALA A 134 -5.33 5.03 0.39
N VAL A 135 -6.57 5.50 0.40
CA VAL A 135 -7.51 5.32 -0.70
C VAL A 135 -8.18 6.63 -1.06
N LEU A 136 -8.44 6.82 -2.34
CA LEU A 136 -9.31 7.87 -2.85
C LEU A 136 -10.69 7.27 -3.07
N VAL A 137 -11.71 7.88 -2.49
CA VAL A 137 -13.09 7.39 -2.52
C VAL A 137 -13.99 8.47 -3.09
N ASP A 138 -14.86 8.10 -4.01
CA ASP A 138 -15.98 8.94 -4.41
C ASP A 138 -17.13 8.75 -3.41
N PRO A 139 -17.47 9.77 -2.60
CA PRO A 139 -18.48 9.64 -1.57
C PRO A 139 -19.91 9.40 -2.12
N ALA A 140 -20.15 9.74 -3.40
CA ALA A 140 -21.46 9.58 -4.03
C ALA A 140 -21.68 8.13 -4.54
N THR A 141 -20.64 7.49 -5.07
CA THR A 141 -20.75 6.16 -5.69
C THR A 141 -20.16 5.05 -4.83
N GLY A 142 -19.32 5.36 -3.85
CA GLY A 142 -18.53 4.40 -3.09
C GLY A 142 -17.39 3.78 -3.93
N GLU A 143 -17.16 4.25 -5.15
CA GLU A 143 -16.02 3.83 -5.93
C GLU A 143 -14.72 4.30 -5.29
N PHE A 144 -13.72 3.44 -5.27
CA PHE A 144 -12.43 3.77 -4.66
C PHE A 144 -11.25 3.33 -5.52
N GLN A 145 -10.09 3.87 -5.19
CA GLN A 145 -8.80 3.49 -5.76
C GLN A 145 -7.72 3.57 -4.68
N ILE A 146 -6.87 2.54 -4.61
CA ILE A 146 -5.71 2.55 -3.70
C ILE A 146 -4.66 3.51 -4.25
N ASP A 147 -4.22 4.44 -3.39
CA ASP A 147 -3.12 5.35 -3.66
C ASP A 147 -1.83 4.80 -3.06
N TRP A 148 -0.99 4.26 -3.91
CA TRP A 148 0.25 3.61 -3.47
C TRP A 148 1.31 4.60 -2.99
N GLU A 149 1.35 5.81 -3.53
CA GLU A 149 2.32 6.83 -3.12
C GLU A 149 2.00 7.34 -1.72
N ARG A 150 0.74 7.69 -1.46
CA ARG A 150 0.28 8.08 -0.13
C ARG A 150 0.35 6.91 0.85
N THR A 151 0.10 5.68 0.39
CA THR A 151 0.27 4.47 1.21
C THR A 151 1.72 4.27 1.65
N ALA A 152 2.69 4.46 0.76
CA ALA A 152 4.11 4.37 1.10
C ALA A 152 4.51 5.40 2.16
N LEU A 153 3.97 6.62 2.06
CA LEU A 153 4.23 7.71 3.01
C LEU A 153 3.68 7.38 4.40
N ILE A 154 2.40 7.00 4.51
CA ILE A 154 1.77 6.71 5.81
C ILE A 154 2.35 5.47 6.50
N ASN A 155 2.95 4.56 5.74
CA ASN A 155 3.61 3.36 6.26
C ASN A 155 5.12 3.55 6.51
N GLY A 156 5.66 4.78 6.35
CA GLY A 156 7.04 5.11 6.63
C GLY A 156 8.06 4.55 5.64
N GLN A 157 7.63 4.12 4.45
CA GLN A 157 8.54 3.69 3.38
C GLN A 157 9.16 4.88 2.66
N VAL A 158 8.54 6.04 2.78
CA VAL A 158 9.06 7.33 2.34
C VAL A 158 9.17 8.22 3.58
N PRO A 159 10.31 8.89 3.79
CA PRO A 159 10.48 9.78 4.94
C PRO A 159 9.52 10.97 4.85
N ALA A 160 8.91 11.32 5.98
CA ALA A 160 7.97 12.42 6.14
C ALA A 160 8.48 13.41 7.19
N THR A 161 9.37 14.30 6.75
CA THR A 161 9.98 15.32 7.61
C THR A 161 9.36 16.69 7.37
N PHE A 162 9.06 17.42 8.45
CA PHE A 162 8.44 18.72 8.43
C PHE A 162 9.31 19.75 9.17
N SER A 163 9.83 20.74 8.43
CA SER A 163 10.61 21.83 9.02
C SER A 163 9.68 23.01 9.29
N ILE A 164 9.56 23.38 10.56
CA ILE A 164 8.79 24.53 11.02
C ILE A 164 9.78 25.63 11.36
N ALA A 165 9.79 26.68 10.53
CA ALA A 165 10.75 27.78 10.68
C ALA A 165 10.55 28.56 11.98
N GLU A 166 9.31 28.70 12.44
CA GLU A 166 8.95 29.36 13.69
C GLU A 166 9.51 28.64 14.91
N ASP A 167 9.60 27.32 14.87
CA ASP A 167 10.12 26.49 15.96
C ASP A 167 11.62 26.20 15.79
N ASN A 168 12.20 26.57 14.65
CA ASN A 168 13.56 26.19 14.23
C ASN A 168 13.86 24.70 14.41
N THR A 169 12.85 23.87 14.18
CA THR A 169 12.90 22.43 14.44
C THR A 169 12.34 21.65 13.26
N THR A 170 12.95 20.49 13.00
CA THR A 170 12.46 19.52 12.03
C THR A 170 11.83 18.34 12.78
N TYR A 171 10.61 18.03 12.42
CA TYR A 171 9.82 16.96 12.99
C TYR A 171 9.76 15.79 12.02
N ASP A 172 9.98 14.57 12.49
CA ASP A 172 9.84 13.35 11.69
C ASP A 172 8.53 12.64 12.07
N LEU A 173 7.62 12.55 11.11
CA LEU A 173 6.34 11.85 11.22
C LEU A 173 6.31 10.56 10.40
N SER A 174 7.45 10.06 9.95
CA SER A 174 7.52 8.84 9.13
C SER A 174 6.83 7.66 9.82
N GLY A 175 5.90 7.02 9.12
CA GLY A 175 5.14 5.87 9.63
C GLY A 175 3.99 6.21 10.60
N GLN A 176 3.76 7.48 10.92
CA GLN A 176 2.62 7.92 11.73
C GLN A 176 1.40 8.12 10.84
N ALA A 177 0.65 7.05 10.63
CA ALA A 177 -0.44 7.05 9.64
C ALA A 177 -1.52 8.12 9.93
N GLU A 178 -1.94 8.28 11.19
CA GLU A 178 -3.02 9.20 11.55
C GLU A 178 -2.68 10.67 11.28
N PRO A 179 -1.58 11.24 11.85
CA PRO A 179 -1.23 12.63 11.56
C PRO A 179 -0.86 12.86 10.09
N LEU A 180 -0.22 11.89 9.43
CA LEU A 180 0.08 12.00 8.01
C LEU A 180 -1.19 12.02 7.17
N MET A 181 -2.19 11.18 7.45
CA MET A 181 -3.48 11.20 6.76
C MET A 181 -4.18 12.56 6.93
N GLU A 182 -4.17 13.13 8.13
CA GLU A 182 -4.76 14.44 8.39
C GLU A 182 -4.04 15.55 7.57
N ILE A 183 -2.71 15.54 7.55
CA ILE A 183 -1.92 16.47 6.72
C ILE A 183 -2.27 16.30 5.23
N LEU A 184 -2.33 15.07 4.73
CA LEU A 184 -2.67 14.77 3.36
C LEU A 184 -4.08 15.27 2.98
N GLN A 185 -5.04 15.14 3.89
CA GLN A 185 -6.40 15.67 3.72
C GLN A 185 -6.41 17.20 3.65
N ILE A 186 -5.65 17.88 4.52
CA ILE A 186 -5.50 19.34 4.49
C ILE A 186 -4.90 19.78 3.15
N LEU A 187 -3.83 19.13 2.69
CA LEU A 187 -3.19 19.45 1.42
C LEU A 187 -4.16 19.27 0.24
N LYS A 188 -4.88 18.13 0.22
CA LYS A 188 -5.87 17.87 -0.83
C LYS A 188 -7.02 18.86 -0.82
N ALA A 189 -7.56 19.20 0.34
CA ALA A 189 -8.64 20.19 0.47
C ALA A 189 -8.23 21.60 -0.01
N ASN A 190 -6.95 21.90 0.04
CA ASN A 190 -6.40 23.20 -0.45
C ASN A 190 -5.84 23.09 -1.88
N GLY A 191 -6.04 21.98 -2.59
CA GLY A 191 -5.55 21.78 -3.96
C GLY A 191 -4.03 21.73 -4.08
N ILE A 192 -3.32 21.40 -3.01
CA ILE A 192 -1.86 21.32 -2.96
C ILE A 192 -1.42 19.89 -3.32
N GLY A 193 -0.73 19.77 -4.45
CA GLY A 193 -0.18 18.50 -4.90
C GLY A 193 0.99 18.04 -4.03
N MET A 194 1.22 16.73 -3.99
CA MET A 194 2.30 16.10 -3.21
C MET A 194 3.56 15.80 -4.02
N ASN A 195 3.75 16.46 -5.14
CA ASN A 195 4.88 16.21 -6.01
C ASN A 195 6.16 16.79 -5.38
N SER A 196 6.95 15.92 -4.75
CA SER A 196 8.23 16.22 -4.10
C SER A 196 8.13 17.11 -2.84
N MET A 197 8.73 18.29 -2.84
CA MET A 197 8.71 19.20 -1.70
C MET A 197 7.43 20.04 -1.69
N VAL A 198 6.61 19.91 -0.63
CA VAL A 198 5.38 20.71 -0.48
C VAL A 198 5.75 22.11 0.04
N ASP A 199 5.53 23.14 -0.77
CA ASP A 199 5.72 24.53 -0.37
C ASP A 199 4.38 25.17 0.07
N LEU A 200 4.26 25.47 1.36
CA LEU A 200 3.07 26.06 1.97
C LEU A 200 3.16 27.58 2.14
N ARG A 201 4.21 28.23 1.60
CA ARG A 201 4.43 29.69 1.77
C ARG A 201 3.27 30.50 1.19
N ASN A 202 2.69 30.04 0.11
CA ASN A 202 1.60 30.72 -0.59
C ASN A 202 0.21 30.42 -0.02
N ASN A 203 0.10 29.50 0.97
CA ASN A 203 -1.17 29.17 1.60
C ASN A 203 -1.04 29.20 3.14
N PRO A 204 -1.17 30.39 3.76
CA PRO A 204 -0.98 30.54 5.20
C PRO A 204 -2.01 29.76 6.02
N GLY A 205 -3.22 29.57 5.50
CA GLY A 205 -4.26 28.79 6.18
C GLY A 205 -3.92 27.30 6.27
N ALA A 206 -3.53 26.70 5.14
CA ALA A 206 -3.08 25.31 5.10
C ALA A 206 -1.81 25.12 5.94
N ARG A 207 -0.85 26.07 5.88
CA ARG A 207 0.37 26.04 6.68
C ARG A 207 0.05 25.99 8.18
N ALA A 208 -0.81 26.85 8.67
CA ALA A 208 -1.18 26.88 10.09
C ALA A 208 -1.83 25.56 10.54
N GLN A 209 -2.71 24.97 9.71
CA GLN A 209 -3.34 23.69 10.00
C GLN A 209 -2.31 22.55 10.04
N VAL A 210 -1.43 22.46 9.03
CA VAL A 210 -0.37 21.44 8.99
C VAL A 210 0.57 21.57 10.20
N GLN A 211 1.00 22.79 10.53
CA GLN A 211 1.85 23.03 11.72
C GLN A 211 1.16 22.58 13.00
N ALA A 212 -0.14 22.82 13.15
CA ALA A 212 -0.89 22.40 14.34
C ALA A 212 -0.92 20.86 14.45
N VAL A 213 -1.10 20.14 13.34
CA VAL A 213 -1.05 18.66 13.32
C VAL A 213 0.35 18.17 13.67
N VAL A 214 1.39 18.73 13.06
CA VAL A 214 2.79 18.34 13.32
C VAL A 214 3.16 18.53 14.79
N ARG A 215 2.86 19.70 15.38
CA ARG A 215 3.13 19.98 16.80
C ARG A 215 2.37 19.03 17.74
N ARG A 216 1.09 18.74 17.43
CA ARG A 216 0.29 17.79 18.20
C ARG A 216 0.88 16.38 18.15
N ALA A 217 1.26 15.91 16.97
CA ALA A 217 1.88 14.60 16.79
C ALA A 217 3.23 14.52 17.54
N ALA A 218 4.05 15.55 17.44
CA ALA A 218 5.32 15.64 18.17
C ALA A 218 5.13 15.63 19.69
N ALA A 219 4.12 16.34 20.20
CA ALA A 219 3.79 16.35 21.62
C ALA A 219 3.32 14.96 22.10
N GLN A 220 2.59 14.23 21.27
CA GLN A 220 2.18 12.85 21.60
C GLN A 220 3.36 11.87 21.62
N GLN A 221 4.37 12.08 20.77
CA GLN A 221 5.62 11.29 20.82
C GLN A 221 6.47 11.61 22.07
N ALA A 222 6.51 12.87 22.46
CA ALA A 222 7.27 13.31 23.63
C ALA A 222 6.59 12.95 24.97
N ALA A 223 5.28 12.68 24.95
CA ALA A 223 4.58 12.21 26.13
C ALA A 223 5.09 10.80 26.48
N PRO A 224 5.51 10.54 27.75
CA PRO A 224 5.85 9.19 28.18
C PRO A 224 4.66 8.28 27.85
N GLN A 225 4.86 7.28 27.03
CA GLN A 225 3.84 6.26 26.80
C GLN A 225 3.61 5.59 28.14
N ALA A 226 2.53 5.97 28.82
CA ALA A 226 2.05 5.17 29.93
C ALA A 226 1.85 3.74 29.38
N PRO A 227 2.34 2.71 30.07
CA PRO A 227 2.11 1.33 29.64
C PRO A 227 0.62 1.20 29.39
N PRO A 228 0.20 0.49 28.30
CA PRO A 228 -1.22 0.31 28.00
C PRO A 228 -1.90 -0.14 29.28
N ALA A 229 -2.77 0.72 29.82
CA ALA A 229 -3.58 0.37 30.95
C ALA A 229 -4.42 -0.81 30.47
N ALA A 230 -4.00 -2.01 30.85
CA ALA A 230 -4.84 -3.17 30.71
C ALA A 230 -6.19 -2.76 31.29
N ALA A 231 -7.22 -2.77 30.45
CA ALA A 231 -8.57 -2.48 30.89
C ALA A 231 -9.01 -3.61 31.82
N TYR A 232 -8.53 -3.55 33.05
CA TYR A 232 -9.12 -4.30 34.14
C TYR A 232 -10.44 -3.57 34.50
N PRO A 233 -11.56 -4.27 34.55
CA PRO A 233 -12.74 -3.70 35.17
C PRO A 233 -12.39 -3.25 36.58
N PRO A 234 -12.98 -2.14 37.10
CA PRO A 234 -12.64 -1.62 38.42
C PRO A 234 -12.89 -2.74 39.44
N ALA A 235 -11.80 -3.21 40.04
CA ALA A 235 -11.87 -4.16 41.14
C ALA A 235 -12.53 -3.49 42.33
N PRO A 236 -13.41 -4.19 43.07
CA PRO A 236 -13.96 -3.67 44.30
C PRO A 236 -12.81 -3.36 45.30
N ALA A 237 -12.86 -2.17 45.88
CA ALA A 237 -11.86 -1.68 46.84
C ALA A 237 -11.68 -2.68 47.97
N GLY A 238 -10.48 -3.27 48.11
CA GLY A 238 -10.14 -4.00 49.29
C GLY A 238 -9.27 -5.28 49.20
N VAL A 239 -8.90 -5.73 47.96
CA VAL A 239 -8.03 -6.90 47.90
C VAL A 239 -6.78 -6.56 47.09
N TYR A 240 -5.66 -6.37 47.78
CA TYR A 240 -4.35 -6.35 47.16
C TYR A 240 -4.08 -7.76 46.60
N PRO A 241 -3.78 -7.93 45.27
CA PRO A 241 -3.31 -9.21 44.81
C PRO A 241 -1.98 -9.53 45.51
N PRO A 242 -1.76 -10.78 45.89
CA PRO A 242 -0.48 -11.18 46.46
C PRO A 242 0.65 -10.90 45.45
N PRO A 243 1.84 -10.52 45.87
CA PRO A 243 2.98 -10.30 45.01
C PRO A 243 3.20 -11.58 44.18
N ILE A 244 3.46 -11.43 42.87
CA ILE A 244 3.79 -12.54 41.98
C ILE A 244 5.02 -13.22 42.63
N PRO A 245 4.95 -14.50 43.00
CA PRO A 245 6.09 -15.17 43.61
C PRO A 245 7.26 -15.15 42.62
N GLU A 246 8.41 -14.66 43.07
CA GLU A 246 9.63 -14.75 42.26
C GLU A 246 9.89 -16.19 41.86
N PRO A 247 10.33 -16.46 40.65
CA PRO A 247 10.57 -17.82 40.19
C PRO A 247 11.56 -18.51 41.14
N SER A 248 11.17 -19.67 41.64
CA SER A 248 12.00 -20.42 42.56
C SER A 248 13.35 -20.79 41.91
N THR A 249 14.39 -20.98 42.71
CA THR A 249 15.72 -21.38 42.22
C THR A 249 15.64 -22.67 41.38
N ALA A 250 14.71 -23.55 41.70
CA ALA A 250 14.44 -24.76 40.91
C ALA A 250 13.87 -24.42 39.51
N GLN A 251 12.97 -23.47 39.42
CA GLN A 251 12.42 -23.00 38.15
C GLN A 251 13.48 -22.31 37.27
N ARG A 252 14.33 -21.45 37.85
CA ARG A 252 15.45 -20.81 37.14
C ARG A 252 16.46 -21.84 36.63
N LEU A 253 16.75 -22.91 37.37
CA LEU A 253 17.63 -23.99 36.93
C LEU A 253 17.00 -24.82 35.79
N GLN A 254 15.70 -25.05 35.84
CA GLN A 254 14.98 -25.77 34.79
C GLN A 254 14.89 -24.98 33.49
N GLU A 255 14.67 -23.68 33.57
CA GLU A 255 14.71 -22.78 32.41
C GLU A 255 16.11 -22.75 31.77
N LEU A 256 17.16 -22.68 32.59
CA LEU A 256 18.54 -22.71 32.13
C LEU A 256 18.89 -24.03 31.41
N GLU A 257 18.38 -25.13 31.89
CA GLU A 257 18.55 -26.47 31.27
C GLU A 257 17.81 -26.54 29.92
N THR A 258 16.62 -25.96 29.83
CA THR A 258 15.86 -25.84 28.58
C THR A 258 16.60 -25.00 27.54
N LEU A 259 17.18 -23.86 27.95
CA LEU A 259 17.94 -23.00 27.06
C LEU A 259 19.20 -23.70 26.51
N ARG A 260 19.86 -24.53 27.34
CA ARG A 260 20.98 -25.36 26.89
C ARG A 260 20.52 -26.44 25.91
N ALA A 261 19.42 -27.14 26.22
CA ALA A 261 18.89 -28.24 25.39
C ALA A 261 18.42 -27.70 24.00
N THR A 262 17.95 -26.46 23.91
CA THR A 262 17.56 -25.81 22.64
C THR A 262 18.76 -25.18 21.90
N GLY A 263 19.97 -25.21 22.46
CA GLY A 263 21.17 -24.62 21.87
C GLY A 263 21.18 -23.07 21.91
N ALA A 264 20.34 -22.46 22.72
CA ALA A 264 20.27 -21.01 22.90
C ALA A 264 21.44 -20.45 23.72
N ILE A 265 22.08 -21.29 24.54
CA ILE A 265 23.29 -20.95 25.31
C ILE A 265 24.32 -22.07 25.16
N SER A 266 25.61 -21.70 25.25
CA SER A 266 26.72 -22.64 25.23
C SER A 266 26.87 -23.39 26.54
N ASP A 267 27.62 -24.50 26.54
CA ASP A 267 27.93 -25.27 27.76
C ASP A 267 28.69 -24.46 28.81
N ASP A 268 29.56 -23.56 28.39
CA ASP A 268 30.32 -22.69 29.29
C ASP A 268 29.42 -21.64 29.93
N GLU A 269 28.55 -20.99 29.16
CA GLU A 269 27.56 -20.03 29.67
C GLU A 269 26.56 -20.72 30.63
N TYR A 270 26.15 -21.93 30.33
CA TYR A 270 25.31 -22.73 31.22
C TYR A 270 26.01 -22.98 32.56
N ALA A 271 27.29 -23.40 32.55
CA ALA A 271 28.04 -23.67 33.74
C ALA A 271 28.25 -22.44 34.63
N ASP A 272 28.47 -21.29 34.01
CA ASP A 272 28.66 -20.00 34.71
C ASP A 272 27.35 -19.53 35.35
N LYS A 273 26.24 -19.53 34.59
CA LYS A 273 24.92 -19.14 35.12
C LYS A 273 24.41 -20.07 36.21
N ARG A 274 24.65 -21.37 36.08
CA ARG A 274 24.30 -22.36 37.10
C ARG A 274 25.06 -22.08 38.43
N ARG A 275 26.35 -21.78 38.35
CA ARG A 275 27.14 -21.42 39.56
C ARG A 275 26.60 -20.16 40.22
N GLN A 276 26.21 -19.16 39.42
CA GLN A 276 25.63 -17.93 39.92
C GLN A 276 24.32 -18.19 40.68
N ILE A 277 23.38 -18.95 40.07
CA ILE A 277 22.07 -19.27 40.68
C ILE A 277 22.25 -20.07 41.99
N ILE A 278 23.23 -20.98 42.04
CA ILE A 278 23.53 -21.78 43.26
C ILE A 278 24.19 -20.91 44.34
N ALA A 279 24.96 -19.90 43.96
CA ALA A 279 25.60 -18.99 44.92
C ALA A 279 24.60 -17.99 45.55
N GLU A 280 23.42 -17.81 45.01
CA GLU A 280 22.32 -17.00 45.53
C GLU A 280 21.39 -17.78 46.49
N LEU A 281 21.67 -19.06 46.75
CA LEU A 281 20.98 -19.91 47.76
C LEU A 281 21.55 -19.68 49.18
#